data_27c7f21c076ee0c42fe489dfe304ef48
#
_entry.id   27c7f21c076ee0c42fe489dfe304ef48
#
_cell.length_a   1.000
_cell.length_b   1.000
_cell.length_c   1.000
_cell.angle_alpha   90.00
_cell.angle_beta   90.00
_cell.angle_gamma   90.00
#
_symmetry.space_group_name_H-M   'P 1'
#
loop_
_entity.id
_entity.type
_entity.pdbx_description
1 polymer ?
#
loop_
_entity_poly.entity_id
_entity_poly.type
_entity_poly.pdbx_seq_one_letter_code
_entity_poly.pdbx_strand_id
1 'polypeptide(L)'
;MASGSVTVISDSQMELIDITAAIAKALGPAVDDGVCFLYTPHTTAGLTINEGTDPDVQRDLIAALREIVPLQYPYRHQEGNSPAHVMATLTGSSLMVFIEHGRLKLGTWQKIFFCEFDGPRTRKVHWKLMAG
;
A
#
# COMPACT_ATOMS: atom_id res chain seq x y z
N MET A 1 -12.53 19.93 1.05
CA MET A 1 -11.62 18.77 1.03
C MET A 1 -12.44 17.52 0.85
N ALA A 2 -12.09 16.67 -0.11
CA ALA A 2 -12.75 15.39 -0.34
C ALA A 2 -12.00 14.27 0.39
N SER A 3 -12.73 13.24 0.76
CA SER A 3 -12.16 12.04 1.37
C SER A 3 -13.03 10.82 1.08
N GLY A 4 -12.45 9.66 1.22
CA GLY A 4 -13.15 8.39 1.03
C GLY A 4 -12.26 7.20 1.34
N SER A 5 -12.70 6.04 0.88
CA SER A 5 -11.92 4.82 1.02
C SER A 5 -12.10 3.91 -0.18
N VAL A 6 -11.12 3.04 -0.40
CA VAL A 6 -11.22 1.94 -1.35
C VAL A 6 -11.07 0.63 -0.60
N THR A 7 -11.75 -0.40 -1.10
CA THR A 7 -11.64 -1.76 -0.57
C THR A 7 -10.60 -2.53 -1.38
N VAL A 8 -9.69 -3.22 -0.68
CA VAL A 8 -8.66 -4.06 -1.29
C VAL A 8 -8.88 -5.49 -0.80
N ILE A 9 -8.99 -6.43 -1.73
CA ILE A 9 -9.16 -7.84 -1.40
C ILE A 9 -7.88 -8.57 -1.76
N SER A 10 -7.24 -9.18 -0.76
CA SER A 10 -6.04 -9.97 -0.99
C SER A 10 -6.39 -11.46 -1.15
N ASP A 11 -5.61 -12.14 -1.97
CA ASP A 11 -5.79 -13.56 -2.29
C ASP A 11 -4.70 -14.45 -1.70
N SER A 12 -3.60 -13.85 -1.29
CA SER A 12 -2.41 -14.57 -0.79
C SER A 12 -2.03 -14.08 0.60
N GLN A 13 -1.23 -14.87 1.30
CA GLN A 13 -0.71 -14.46 2.60
C GLN A 13 0.15 -13.21 2.48
N MET A 14 1.01 -13.16 1.46
CA MET A 14 1.83 -11.99 1.15
C MET A 14 1.72 -11.65 -0.31
N GLU A 15 1.41 -10.40 -0.61
CA GLU A 15 1.39 -9.90 -1.98
C GLU A 15 1.44 -8.38 -2.00
N LEU A 16 1.92 -7.85 -3.10
CA LEU A 16 1.86 -6.42 -3.41
C LEU A 16 0.75 -6.22 -4.43
N ILE A 17 -0.26 -5.46 -4.07
CA ILE A 17 -1.45 -5.25 -4.90
C ILE A 17 -1.38 -3.84 -5.46
N ASP A 18 -1.33 -3.71 -6.78
CA ASP A 18 -1.36 -2.41 -7.45
C ASP A 18 -2.75 -1.80 -7.30
N ILE A 19 -2.82 -0.69 -6.57
CA ILE A 19 -4.06 0.03 -6.31
C ILE A 19 -4.10 1.38 -7.03
N THR A 20 -3.17 1.64 -7.93
CA THR A 20 -3.06 2.94 -8.62
C THR A 20 -4.35 3.30 -9.34
N ALA A 21 -4.89 2.38 -10.14
CA ALA A 21 -6.12 2.63 -10.89
C ALA A 21 -7.33 2.79 -9.98
N ALA A 22 -7.41 2.01 -8.91
CA ALA A 22 -8.50 2.10 -7.95
C ALA A 22 -8.50 3.46 -7.23
N ILE A 23 -7.34 3.95 -6.85
CA ILE A 23 -7.20 5.28 -6.24
C ILE A 23 -7.57 6.36 -7.25
N ALA A 24 -7.00 6.31 -8.46
CA ALA A 24 -7.30 7.30 -9.50
C ALA A 24 -8.80 7.38 -9.79
N LYS A 25 -9.47 6.23 -9.86
CA LYS A 25 -10.92 6.17 -10.08
C LYS A 25 -11.70 6.77 -8.92
N ALA A 26 -11.29 6.47 -7.68
CA ALA A 26 -11.96 6.98 -6.48
C ALA A 26 -11.85 8.50 -6.37
N LEU A 27 -10.70 9.06 -6.72
CA LEU A 27 -10.47 10.51 -6.67
C LEU A 27 -11.30 11.26 -7.72
N GLY A 28 -11.48 10.65 -8.90
CA GLY A 28 -12.14 11.33 -10.02
C GLY A 28 -11.43 12.64 -10.37
N PRO A 29 -12.12 13.56 -11.07
CA PRO A 29 -11.57 14.87 -11.42
C PRO A 29 -11.74 15.90 -10.31
N ALA A 30 -11.41 15.56 -9.08
CA ALA A 30 -11.77 16.35 -7.90
C ALA A 30 -10.96 17.64 -7.73
N VAL A 31 -9.66 17.65 -8.13
CA VAL A 31 -8.78 18.82 -8.05
C VAL A 31 -7.80 18.82 -9.22
N ASP A 32 -7.39 20.01 -9.67
CA ASP A 32 -6.33 20.14 -10.69
C ASP A 32 -4.96 19.93 -10.08
N ASP A 33 -4.68 20.65 -9.01
CA ASP A 33 -3.41 20.56 -8.27
C ASP A 33 -3.70 20.33 -6.81
N GLY A 34 -2.88 19.52 -6.16
CA GLY A 34 -3.04 19.25 -4.75
C GLY A 34 -2.23 18.06 -4.30
N VAL A 35 -2.65 17.50 -3.18
CA VAL A 35 -2.02 16.35 -2.54
C VAL A 35 -3.06 15.31 -2.23
N CYS A 36 -2.77 14.07 -2.58
CA CYS A 36 -3.53 12.91 -2.16
C CYS A 36 -2.79 12.24 -1.01
N PHE A 37 -3.45 12.17 0.15
CA PHE A 37 -2.96 11.39 1.29
C PHE A 37 -3.63 10.03 1.28
N LEU A 38 -2.84 8.98 1.48
CA LEU A 38 -3.31 7.60 1.58
C LEU A 38 -2.92 7.03 2.93
N TYR A 39 -3.81 6.25 3.51
CA TYR A 39 -3.60 5.69 4.84
C TYR A 39 -4.30 4.35 4.97
N THR A 40 -3.62 3.35 5.53
CA THR A 40 -4.24 2.08 5.88
C THR A 40 -4.29 1.91 7.40
N PRO A 41 -5.47 1.53 7.96
CA PRO A 41 -5.61 1.35 9.41
C PRO A 41 -5.18 -0.04 9.89
N HIS A 42 -4.72 -0.91 8.99
CA HIS A 42 -4.38 -2.29 9.34
C HIS A 42 -2.95 -2.40 9.85
N THR A 43 -2.75 -3.24 10.87
CA THR A 43 -1.44 -3.40 11.52
C THR A 43 -0.59 -4.50 10.90
N THR A 44 -1.14 -5.24 9.93
CA THR A 44 -0.44 -6.33 9.21
C THR A 44 -0.40 -6.09 7.71
N ALA A 45 -0.46 -4.83 7.32
CA ALA A 45 -0.37 -4.39 5.93
C ALA A 45 0.31 -3.04 5.88
N GLY A 46 0.71 -2.61 4.69
CA GLY A 46 1.36 -1.32 4.50
C GLY A 46 1.07 -0.74 3.12
N LEU A 47 1.65 0.42 2.87
CA LEU A 47 1.55 1.11 1.59
C LEU A 47 2.95 1.47 1.11
N THR A 48 3.19 1.33 -0.19
CA THR A 48 4.45 1.74 -0.79
C THR A 48 4.24 2.22 -2.22
N ILE A 49 5.20 3.00 -2.71
CA ILE A 49 5.28 3.38 -4.12
C ILE A 49 6.58 2.78 -4.64
N ASN A 50 6.47 1.94 -5.65
CA ASN A 50 7.63 1.30 -6.24
C ASN A 50 7.33 0.93 -7.69
N GLU A 51 8.27 0.22 -8.32
CA GLU A 51 8.13 -0.16 -9.70
C GLU A 51 6.99 -1.14 -9.91
N GLY A 52 6.11 -0.85 -10.85
CA GLY A 52 4.92 -1.65 -11.11
C GLY A 52 4.85 -2.29 -12.48
N THR A 53 5.86 -2.10 -13.33
CA THR A 53 5.86 -2.63 -14.69
C THR A 53 6.43 -4.05 -14.75
N ASP A 54 7.51 -4.31 -14.02
CA ASP A 54 8.15 -5.61 -13.98
C ASP A 54 7.69 -6.38 -12.73
N PRO A 55 6.90 -7.45 -12.89
CA PRO A 55 6.41 -8.23 -11.74
C PRO A 55 7.54 -8.92 -10.96
N ASP A 56 8.72 -9.06 -11.53
CA ASP A 56 9.86 -9.63 -10.79
C ASP A 56 10.32 -8.72 -9.66
N VAL A 57 10.13 -7.40 -9.79
CA VAL A 57 10.45 -6.47 -8.70
C VAL A 57 9.58 -6.76 -7.48
N GLN A 58 8.27 -6.97 -7.66
CA GLN A 58 7.40 -7.31 -6.54
C GLN A 58 7.76 -8.65 -5.91
N ARG A 59 8.14 -9.63 -6.72
CA ARG A 59 8.59 -10.94 -6.21
C ARG A 59 9.86 -10.79 -5.40
N ASP A 60 10.81 -10.00 -5.88
CA ASP A 60 12.07 -9.75 -5.18
C ASP A 60 11.85 -9.01 -3.87
N LEU A 61 10.94 -8.03 -3.85
CA LEU A 61 10.59 -7.31 -2.62
C LEU A 61 10.03 -8.25 -1.56
N ILE A 62 9.11 -9.14 -1.94
CA ILE A 62 8.53 -10.11 -1.01
C ILE A 62 9.59 -11.09 -0.52
N ALA A 63 10.41 -11.60 -1.42
CA ALA A 63 11.49 -12.53 -1.08
C ALA A 63 12.49 -11.89 -0.12
N ALA A 64 12.89 -10.65 -0.40
CA ALA A 64 13.83 -9.91 0.45
C ALA A 64 13.23 -9.62 1.84
N LEU A 65 11.96 -9.26 1.91
CA LEU A 65 11.28 -9.03 3.19
C LEU A 65 11.25 -10.30 4.04
N ARG A 66 11.02 -11.46 3.42
CA ARG A 66 11.06 -12.74 4.12
C ARG A 66 12.45 -13.09 4.67
N GLU A 67 13.50 -12.63 4.03
CA GLU A 67 14.88 -12.80 4.53
C GLU A 67 15.19 -11.80 5.63
N ILE A 68 14.73 -10.56 5.51
CA ILE A 68 15.01 -9.49 6.47
C ILE A 68 14.22 -9.73 7.78
N VAL A 69 12.97 -10.16 7.66
CA VAL A 69 12.07 -10.40 8.81
C VAL A 69 11.98 -11.91 9.01
N PRO A 70 12.59 -12.44 10.07
CA PRO A 70 12.59 -13.89 10.27
C PRO A 70 11.18 -14.38 10.58
N LEU A 71 10.74 -15.40 9.85
CA LEU A 71 9.46 -16.09 10.08
C LEU A 71 9.57 -17.02 11.29
N GLN A 72 10.76 -17.58 11.50
CA GLN A 72 11.10 -18.47 12.61
C GLN A 72 11.93 -17.69 13.62
N TYR A 73 11.28 -17.12 14.60
CA TYR A 73 11.88 -16.31 15.67
C TYR A 73 10.98 -16.46 16.91
N PRO A 74 11.50 -16.38 18.14
CA PRO A 74 10.67 -16.55 19.33
C PRO A 74 9.79 -15.33 19.63
N TYR A 75 8.88 -15.03 18.72
CA TYR A 75 7.88 -13.98 18.92
C TYR A 75 6.94 -14.33 20.05
N ARG A 76 6.42 -13.33 20.73
CA ARG A 76 5.54 -13.51 21.89
C ARG A 76 4.06 -13.39 21.56
N HIS A 77 3.71 -12.80 20.41
CA HIS A 77 2.33 -12.59 20.02
C HIS A 77 1.64 -13.94 19.72
N GLN A 78 0.52 -14.19 20.39
CA GLN A 78 -0.12 -15.50 20.37
C GLN A 78 -0.79 -15.85 19.04
N GLU A 79 -1.21 -14.83 18.27
CA GLU A 79 -1.78 -15.08 16.94
C GLU A 79 -0.76 -15.66 15.95
N GLY A 80 0.54 -15.51 16.23
CA GLY A 80 1.58 -16.07 15.39
C GLY A 80 1.86 -15.27 14.12
N ASN A 81 1.37 -14.04 14.01
CA ASN A 81 1.56 -13.19 12.84
C ASN A 81 2.50 -12.01 13.09
N SER A 82 3.39 -12.10 14.05
CA SER A 82 4.37 -11.05 14.35
C SER A 82 5.21 -10.63 13.16
N PRO A 83 5.67 -11.54 12.26
CA PRO A 83 6.39 -11.12 11.07
C PRO A 83 5.62 -10.10 10.22
N ALA A 84 4.30 -10.27 10.08
CA ALA A 84 3.46 -9.34 9.35
C ALA A 84 3.43 -7.95 10.00
N HIS A 85 3.36 -7.88 11.33
CA HIS A 85 3.44 -6.61 12.07
C HIS A 85 4.79 -5.93 11.88
N VAL A 86 5.88 -6.68 11.88
CA VAL A 86 7.22 -6.13 11.64
C VAL A 86 7.34 -5.60 10.21
N MET A 87 6.86 -6.36 9.23
CA MET A 87 6.87 -5.93 7.82
C MET A 87 6.05 -4.66 7.62
N ALA A 88 4.88 -4.57 8.26
CA ALA A 88 4.04 -3.37 8.21
C ALA A 88 4.78 -2.15 8.79
N THR A 89 5.53 -2.35 9.88
CA THR A 89 6.35 -1.30 10.49
C THR A 89 7.44 -0.82 9.53
N LEU A 90 8.08 -1.72 8.81
CA LEU A 90 9.14 -1.38 7.85
C LEU A 90 8.59 -0.65 6.63
N THR A 91 7.41 -1.04 6.18
CA THR A 91 6.79 -0.46 4.98
C THR A 91 6.14 0.89 5.26
N GLY A 92 5.46 0.99 6.38
CA GLY A 92 4.70 2.19 6.75
C GLY A 92 3.25 2.10 6.35
N SER A 93 2.43 2.97 6.95
CA SER A 93 0.97 2.94 6.83
C SER A 93 0.38 4.08 6.02
N SER A 94 1.19 5.01 5.54
CA SER A 94 0.69 6.19 4.83
C SER A 94 1.61 6.58 3.69
N LEU A 95 1.02 7.27 2.71
CA LEU A 95 1.72 7.82 1.56
C LEU A 95 1.15 9.20 1.24
N MET A 96 1.96 9.97 0.53
CA MET A 96 1.55 11.23 -0.04
C MET A 96 1.92 11.22 -1.53
N VAL A 97 0.96 11.59 -2.38
CA VAL A 97 1.19 11.69 -3.83
C VAL A 97 0.69 13.05 -4.28
N PHE A 98 1.50 13.80 -5.02
CA PHE A 98 1.06 15.04 -5.63
C PHE A 98 0.05 14.78 -6.74
N ILE A 99 -0.86 15.72 -6.90
CA ILE A 99 -1.77 15.77 -8.03
C ILE A 99 -1.39 16.98 -8.86
N GLU A 100 -1.15 16.77 -10.15
CA GLU A 100 -0.87 17.82 -11.10
C GLU A 100 -1.69 17.60 -12.35
N HIS A 101 -2.35 18.66 -12.85
CA HIS A 101 -3.22 18.59 -14.02
C HIS A 101 -4.31 17.52 -13.87
N GLY A 102 -4.85 17.37 -12.66
CA GLY A 102 -5.92 16.42 -12.36
C GLY A 102 -5.49 14.96 -12.29
N ARG A 103 -4.19 14.68 -12.26
CA ARG A 103 -3.65 13.32 -12.26
C ARG A 103 -2.66 13.10 -11.12
N LEU A 104 -2.60 11.88 -10.62
CA LEU A 104 -1.56 11.46 -9.69
C LEU A 104 -0.19 11.63 -10.35
N LYS A 105 0.69 12.38 -9.71
CA LYS A 105 2.05 12.62 -10.21
C LYS A 105 2.95 11.46 -9.81
N LEU A 106 3.02 10.47 -10.66
CA LEU A 106 3.89 9.30 -10.48
C LEU A 106 4.96 9.29 -11.56
N GLY A 107 6.16 8.80 -11.21
CA GLY A 107 7.19 8.52 -12.19
C GLY A 107 6.75 7.44 -13.17
N THR A 108 7.46 7.32 -14.29
CA THR A 108 7.10 6.39 -15.38
C THR A 108 6.89 4.95 -14.90
N TRP A 109 7.69 4.51 -13.95
CA TRP A 109 7.67 3.13 -13.44
C TRP A 109 6.95 2.98 -12.12
N GLN A 110 6.55 4.10 -11.49
CA GLN A 110 5.93 4.07 -10.17
C GLN A 110 4.47 3.66 -10.22
N LYS A 111 4.10 2.79 -9.31
CA LYS A 111 2.72 2.43 -8.99
C LYS A 111 2.53 2.48 -7.48
N ILE A 112 1.30 2.65 -7.05
CA ILE A 112 0.92 2.62 -5.65
C ILE A 112 0.53 1.19 -5.30
N PHE A 113 1.21 0.61 -4.31
CA PHE A 113 0.95 -0.76 -3.87
C PHE A 113 0.39 -0.81 -2.47
N PHE A 114 -0.63 -1.62 -2.30
CA PHE A 114 -1.04 -2.12 -1.00
C PHE A 114 -0.23 -3.38 -0.70
N CYS A 115 0.47 -3.37 0.44
CA CYS A 115 1.31 -4.49 0.83
C CYS A 115 0.54 -5.35 1.82
N GLU A 116 0.10 -6.54 1.39
CA GLU A 116 -0.55 -7.51 2.26
C GLU A 116 0.50 -8.42 2.87
N PHE A 117 0.53 -8.50 4.20
CA PHE A 117 1.48 -9.36 4.91
C PHE A 117 0.82 -10.47 5.72
N ASP A 118 -0.50 -10.50 5.79
CA ASP A 118 -1.26 -11.48 6.60
C ASP A 118 -2.63 -11.77 5.97
N GLY A 119 -2.63 -12.03 4.67
CA GLY A 119 -3.85 -12.37 3.93
C GLY A 119 -4.14 -13.86 3.87
N PRO A 120 -5.18 -14.25 3.16
CA PRO A 120 -6.12 -13.38 2.45
C PRO A 120 -7.10 -12.65 3.38
N ARG A 121 -7.36 -11.38 3.10
CA ARG A 121 -8.28 -10.55 3.89
C ARG A 121 -8.95 -9.51 3.01
N THR A 122 -10.04 -8.93 3.53
CA THR A 122 -10.63 -7.71 3.00
C THR A 122 -10.07 -6.53 3.77
N ARG A 123 -9.45 -5.60 3.05
CA ARG A 123 -8.73 -4.46 3.62
C ARG A 123 -9.31 -3.15 3.13
N LYS A 124 -8.92 -2.06 3.78
CA LYS A 124 -9.31 -0.70 3.38
C LYS A 124 -8.09 0.21 3.29
N VAL A 125 -8.16 1.15 2.34
CA VAL A 125 -7.25 2.28 2.24
C VAL A 125 -8.09 3.54 2.22
N HIS A 126 -7.80 4.44 3.14
CA HIS A 126 -8.47 5.74 3.22
C HIS A 126 -7.67 6.75 2.41
N TRP A 127 -8.38 7.68 1.78
CA TRP A 127 -7.75 8.76 1.04
C TRP A 127 -8.36 10.11 1.42
N LYS A 128 -7.53 11.14 1.35
CA LYS A 128 -7.95 12.53 1.48
C LYS A 128 -7.26 13.37 0.43
N LEU A 129 -7.99 14.32 -0.12
CA LEU A 129 -7.47 15.30 -1.05
C LEU A 129 -7.33 16.65 -0.37
N MET A 130 -6.20 17.29 -0.56
CA MET A 130 -5.98 18.67 -0.19
C MET A 130 -5.66 19.43 -1.45
N ALA A 131 -6.48 20.45 -1.78
CA ALA A 131 -6.24 21.33 -2.93
C ALA A 131 -5.10 22.30 -2.63
N GLY A 132 -4.38 22.70 -3.69
CA GLY A 132 -3.33 23.71 -3.50
C GLY A 132 -2.03 23.49 -4.25
#